data_2b448292542036339c83d3daded6696a
#
_entry.id   2b448292542036339c83d3daded6696a
#
_cell.length_a   1.000
_cell.length_b   1.000
_cell.length_c   1.000
_cell.angle_alpha   90.00
_cell.angle_beta   90.00
_cell.angle_gamma   90.00
#
_symmetry.space_group_name_H-M   'P 1'
#
loop_
_entity.id
_entity.type
_entity.pdbx_description
1 polymer ?
#
loop_
_entity_poly.entity_id
_entity_poly.type
_entity_poly.pdbx_seq_one_letter_code
_entity_poly.pdbx_strand_id
1 'polypeptide(L)'
;VIPPRPAPTSPARRWPRFALAFALAGLGFGLAAIGFVAAMDPYGLRASPGRPGAIMDRNQRFMHPRIARAGGYDAAVFGTSTARLLDPHDLDRAFGVRFANLAVNAATPDEQRTLATLFLRRNAVRAVLFALDSTWCAAAPPRRTAHPFPDWLYAEGAPWGWLRQVNGQSLGIAAQVALHRLGLAPARIRGDGFSVFTPPEAAYDPVRAARHIHGGGSPLDPESGMGPAARAGDAAPDAIHDAMPMLDVLDGLLAAVPEAARKLVAFM
;
A
#
# COMPACT_ATOMS: atom_id res chain seq x y z
N VAL A 1 13.42 -77.37 -19.74
CA VAL A 1 12.24 -76.79 -19.04
C VAL A 1 12.54 -75.33 -18.77
N ILE A 2 11.91 -74.44 -19.51
CA ILE A 2 12.04 -72.98 -19.34
C ILE A 2 11.04 -72.59 -18.22
N PRO A 3 11.52 -71.91 -17.15
CA PRO A 3 10.62 -71.48 -16.07
C PRO A 3 9.60 -70.44 -16.62
N PRO A 4 8.37 -70.42 -16.14
CA PRO A 4 7.35 -69.49 -16.60
C PRO A 4 7.76 -68.03 -16.22
N ARG A 5 7.65 -67.12 -17.16
CA ARG A 5 7.84 -65.69 -16.93
C ARG A 5 6.87 -65.19 -15.85
N PRO A 6 7.32 -64.43 -14.87
CA PRO A 6 6.40 -63.82 -13.90
C PRO A 6 5.44 -62.93 -14.65
N ALA A 7 4.14 -63.07 -14.32
CA ALA A 7 3.08 -62.28 -14.91
C ALA A 7 3.33 -60.76 -14.69
N PRO A 8 3.17 -59.92 -15.71
CA PRO A 8 3.35 -58.49 -15.55
C PRO A 8 2.35 -57.97 -14.48
N THR A 9 2.91 -57.41 -13.41
CA THR A 9 2.08 -56.76 -12.38
C THR A 9 1.34 -55.59 -13.04
N SER A 10 0.02 -55.71 -13.13
CA SER A 10 -0.88 -54.77 -13.80
C SER A 10 -0.62 -53.34 -13.32
N PRO A 11 -0.30 -52.40 -14.21
CA PRO A 11 -0.07 -50.99 -13.86
C PRO A 11 -1.31 -50.34 -13.23
N ALA A 12 -2.50 -50.87 -13.46
CA ALA A 12 -3.76 -50.34 -12.97
C ALA A 12 -3.88 -50.21 -11.43
N ARG A 13 -3.16 -51.03 -10.66
CA ARG A 13 -3.17 -50.95 -9.18
C ARG A 13 -2.27 -49.87 -8.60
N ARG A 14 -1.36 -49.27 -9.37
CA ARG A 14 -0.41 -48.25 -8.90
C ARG A 14 -0.97 -46.84 -9.01
N TRP A 15 -1.85 -46.59 -9.96
CA TRP A 15 -2.45 -45.27 -10.21
C TRP A 15 -3.24 -44.70 -9.04
N PRO A 16 -4.15 -45.43 -8.35
CA PRO A 16 -4.90 -44.87 -7.23
C PRO A 16 -3.98 -44.48 -6.05
N ARG A 17 -2.96 -45.27 -5.79
CA ARG A 17 -1.97 -44.98 -4.74
C ARG A 17 -1.13 -43.74 -5.07
N PHE A 18 -0.69 -43.60 -6.32
CA PHE A 18 0.02 -42.42 -6.80
C PHE A 18 -0.88 -41.18 -6.71
N ALA A 19 -2.11 -41.25 -7.21
CA ALA A 19 -3.06 -40.14 -7.17
C ALA A 19 -3.36 -39.72 -5.72
N LEU A 20 -3.55 -40.66 -4.81
CA LEU A 20 -3.74 -40.35 -3.39
C LEU A 20 -2.50 -39.72 -2.77
N ALA A 21 -1.31 -40.26 -3.02
CA ALA A 21 -0.05 -39.70 -2.51
C ALA A 21 0.16 -38.28 -3.05
N PHE A 22 -0.10 -38.04 -4.34
CA PHE A 22 -0.01 -36.72 -4.97
C PHE A 22 -1.00 -35.73 -4.34
N ALA A 23 -2.27 -36.15 -4.15
CA ALA A 23 -3.29 -35.32 -3.52
C ALA A 23 -2.93 -34.97 -2.06
N LEU A 24 -2.45 -35.96 -1.29
CA LEU A 24 -2.01 -35.72 0.10
C LEU A 24 -0.77 -34.82 0.18
N ALA A 25 0.19 -35.01 -0.72
CA ALA A 25 1.37 -34.13 -0.79
C ALA A 25 0.97 -32.70 -1.18
N GLY A 26 0.09 -32.54 -2.17
CA GLY A 26 -0.44 -31.22 -2.56
C GLY A 26 -1.20 -30.53 -1.43
N LEU A 27 -2.06 -31.27 -0.74
CA LEU A 27 -2.79 -30.77 0.43
C LEU A 27 -1.81 -30.36 1.56
N GLY A 28 -0.84 -31.21 1.87
CA GLY A 28 0.19 -30.95 2.88
C GLY A 28 1.00 -29.69 2.56
N PHE A 29 1.44 -29.55 1.31
CA PHE A 29 2.17 -28.36 0.85
C PHE A 29 1.28 -27.11 0.92
N GLY A 30 0.02 -27.20 0.49
CA GLY A 30 -0.93 -26.10 0.58
C GLY A 30 -1.17 -25.64 2.02
N LEU A 31 -1.38 -26.59 2.94
CA LEU A 31 -1.55 -26.28 4.37
C LEU A 31 -0.27 -25.69 4.97
N ALA A 32 0.90 -26.19 4.61
CA ALA A 32 2.19 -25.64 5.04
C ALA A 32 2.39 -24.19 4.56
N ALA A 33 2.04 -23.90 3.29
CA ALA A 33 2.12 -22.55 2.73
C ALA A 33 1.15 -21.59 3.44
N ILE A 34 -0.09 -22.00 3.69
CA ILE A 34 -1.08 -21.22 4.44
C ILE A 34 -0.58 -20.97 5.87
N GLY A 35 -0.09 -22.00 6.56
CA GLY A 35 0.48 -21.90 7.91
C GLY A 35 1.67 -20.96 7.97
N PHE A 36 2.55 -21.02 6.96
CA PHE A 36 3.70 -20.13 6.82
C PHE A 36 3.27 -18.66 6.65
N VAL A 37 2.37 -18.37 5.71
CA VAL A 37 1.84 -17.00 5.54
C VAL A 37 1.17 -16.52 6.82
N ALA A 38 0.39 -17.37 7.45
CA ALA A 38 -0.26 -17.05 8.72
C ALA A 38 0.76 -16.75 9.84
N ALA A 39 1.85 -17.53 9.95
CA ALA A 39 2.89 -17.32 10.96
C ALA A 39 3.75 -16.06 10.72
N MET A 40 4.00 -15.75 9.46
CA MET A 40 4.77 -14.56 9.07
C MET A 40 3.96 -13.27 9.15
N ASP A 41 2.63 -13.35 9.00
CA ASP A 41 1.70 -12.22 9.06
C ASP A 41 2.14 -11.03 8.17
N PRO A 42 2.24 -11.22 6.85
CA PRO A 42 2.83 -10.24 5.94
C PRO A 42 2.13 -8.87 5.95
N TYR A 43 0.84 -8.83 6.28
CA TYR A 43 0.03 -7.62 6.32
C TYR A 43 -0.28 -7.12 7.73
N GLY A 44 0.27 -7.72 8.77
CA GLY A 44 0.06 -7.30 10.14
C GLY A 44 -1.40 -7.41 10.62
N LEU A 45 -2.13 -8.43 10.18
CA LEU A 45 -3.51 -8.65 10.62
C LEU A 45 -3.60 -9.08 12.10
N ARG A 46 -2.50 -9.63 12.62
CA ARG A 46 -2.33 -10.06 14.01
C ARG A 46 -1.27 -9.25 14.75
N ALA A 47 -0.88 -8.07 14.18
CA ALA A 47 0.15 -7.24 14.76
C ALA A 47 -0.20 -6.83 16.18
N SER A 48 0.80 -6.87 17.06
CA SER A 48 0.66 -6.39 18.44
C SER A 48 0.54 -4.85 18.44
N PRO A 49 -0.30 -4.29 19.33
CA PRO A 49 -0.42 -2.84 19.46
C PRO A 49 0.94 -2.16 19.68
N GLY A 50 1.14 -1.03 18.99
CA GLY A 50 2.36 -0.20 19.10
C GLY A 50 3.57 -0.69 18.32
N ARG A 51 3.49 -1.84 17.60
CA ARG A 51 4.59 -2.40 16.82
C ARG A 51 4.12 -2.83 15.44
N PRO A 52 4.20 -1.99 14.42
CA PRO A 52 3.77 -2.35 13.07
C PRO A 52 4.60 -3.52 12.46
N GLY A 53 5.75 -3.83 13.04
CA GLY A 53 6.68 -4.81 12.49
C GLY A 53 7.35 -4.36 11.19
N ALA A 54 8.17 -5.23 10.60
CA ALA A 54 8.89 -4.92 9.37
C ALA A 54 7.94 -4.81 8.17
N ILE A 55 8.13 -3.77 7.36
CA ILE A 55 7.36 -3.54 6.14
C ILE A 55 8.21 -4.01 4.97
N MET A 56 7.83 -5.14 4.38
CA MET A 56 8.65 -5.89 3.44
C MET A 56 8.25 -5.71 1.98
N ASP A 57 7.21 -4.93 1.69
CA ASP A 57 6.82 -4.55 0.33
C ASP A 57 6.78 -3.03 0.18
N ARG A 58 6.99 -2.52 -1.04
CA ARG A 58 6.95 -1.09 -1.35
C ARG A 58 5.57 -0.58 -1.73
N ASN A 59 4.60 -1.48 -1.89
CA ASN A 59 3.24 -1.10 -2.23
C ASN A 59 2.50 -0.58 -1.00
N GLN A 60 2.35 0.74 -0.93
CA GLN A 60 1.72 1.43 0.20
C GLN A 60 0.27 0.98 0.40
N ARG A 61 -0.48 0.68 -0.68
CA ARG A 61 -1.86 0.22 -0.58
C ARG A 61 -1.99 -1.07 0.22
N PHE A 62 -0.98 -1.94 0.15
CA PHE A 62 -0.94 -3.20 0.90
C PHE A 62 -0.30 -3.05 2.27
N MET A 63 0.64 -2.12 2.44
CA MET A 63 1.46 -2.04 3.65
C MET A 63 0.97 -1.00 4.68
N HIS A 64 0.44 0.15 4.24
CA HIS A 64 0.00 1.20 5.16
C HIS A 64 -1.18 0.80 6.07
N PRO A 65 -2.14 -0.07 5.67
CA PRO A 65 -3.14 -0.58 6.60
C PRO A 65 -2.55 -1.25 7.85
N ARG A 66 -1.38 -1.86 7.73
CA ARG A 66 -0.65 -2.44 8.86
C ARG A 66 -0.22 -1.37 9.86
N ILE A 67 0.34 -0.25 9.37
CA ILE A 67 0.78 0.88 10.19
C ILE A 67 -0.44 1.51 10.87
N ALA A 68 -1.48 1.79 10.09
CA ALA A 68 -2.72 2.40 10.57
C ALA A 68 -3.39 1.57 11.68
N ARG A 69 -3.33 0.23 11.60
CA ARG A 69 -3.93 -0.67 12.60
C ARG A 69 -3.08 -0.94 13.83
N ALA A 70 -1.77 -0.87 13.70
CA ALA A 70 -0.86 -1.26 14.79
C ALA A 70 -1.01 -0.39 16.03
N GLY A 71 -1.55 0.83 15.90
CA GLY A 71 -1.51 1.81 16.98
C GLY A 71 -0.07 2.31 17.26
N GLY A 72 0.07 3.21 18.18
CA GLY A 72 1.39 3.74 18.56
C GLY A 72 1.82 4.98 17.78
N TYR A 73 0.99 5.48 16.89
CA TYR A 73 1.08 6.80 16.28
C TYR A 73 -0.13 7.62 16.71
N ASP A 74 0.11 8.86 17.09
CA ASP A 74 -0.94 9.81 17.48
C ASP A 74 -1.13 10.91 16.42
N ALA A 75 -0.41 10.79 15.29
CA ALA A 75 -0.56 11.67 14.15
C ALA A 75 -0.29 10.93 12.82
N ALA A 76 -0.84 11.45 11.72
CA ALA A 76 -0.58 10.89 10.39
C ALA A 76 -0.57 11.97 9.30
N VAL A 77 0.25 11.69 8.27
CA VAL A 77 0.25 12.39 6.98
C VAL A 77 -0.54 11.56 5.98
N PHE A 78 -1.52 12.17 5.32
CA PHE A 78 -2.24 11.60 4.18
C PHE A 78 -1.97 12.45 2.94
N GLY A 79 -1.87 11.80 1.79
CA GLY A 79 -1.58 12.50 0.53
C GLY A 79 -1.09 11.53 -0.54
N THR A 80 -0.47 12.07 -1.57
CA THR A 80 0.09 11.29 -2.68
C THR A 80 1.63 11.22 -2.64
N SER A 81 2.27 11.03 -3.80
CA SER A 81 3.72 10.84 -3.89
C SER A 81 4.53 12.03 -3.32
N THR A 82 4.04 13.25 -3.45
CA THR A 82 4.71 14.46 -2.92
C THR A 82 4.80 14.42 -1.40
N ALA A 83 3.71 14.06 -0.73
CA ALA A 83 3.63 13.95 0.72
C ALA A 83 4.48 12.80 1.31
N ARG A 84 4.86 11.80 0.51
CA ARG A 84 5.71 10.69 0.97
C ARG A 84 7.11 11.12 1.41
N LEU A 85 7.58 12.27 0.94
CA LEU A 85 8.89 12.82 1.31
C LEU A 85 8.88 13.62 2.63
N LEU A 86 7.72 13.83 3.24
CA LEU A 86 7.63 14.41 4.58
C LEU A 86 8.12 13.38 5.61
N ASP A 87 9.29 13.63 6.21
CA ASP A 87 9.83 12.71 7.21
C ASP A 87 9.04 12.84 8.54
N PRO A 88 8.40 11.77 9.03
CA PRO A 88 7.75 11.76 10.32
C PRO A 88 8.62 12.27 11.48
N HIS A 89 9.91 11.99 11.49
CA HIS A 89 10.80 12.44 12.56
C HIS A 89 10.94 13.97 12.60
N ASP A 90 10.84 14.66 11.46
CA ASP A 90 10.86 16.13 11.43
C ASP A 90 9.54 16.68 11.95
N LEU A 91 8.43 16.04 11.57
CA LEU A 91 7.11 16.40 12.07
C LEU A 91 6.97 16.10 13.57
N ASP A 92 7.52 14.99 14.06
CA ASP A 92 7.52 14.65 15.49
C ASP A 92 8.20 15.77 16.30
N ARG A 93 9.34 16.26 15.83
CA ARG A 93 10.06 17.36 16.49
C ARG A 93 9.27 18.67 16.48
N ALA A 94 8.61 18.96 15.36
CA ALA A 94 7.87 20.21 15.20
C ALA A 94 6.55 20.22 16.00
N PHE A 95 5.87 19.09 16.09
CA PHE A 95 4.52 19.00 16.67
C PHE A 95 4.47 18.37 18.07
N GLY A 96 5.53 17.70 18.52
CA GLY A 96 5.57 17.01 19.80
C GLY A 96 4.62 15.80 19.88
N VAL A 97 4.37 15.15 18.74
CA VAL A 97 3.50 13.98 18.59
C VAL A 97 4.14 12.98 17.61
N ARG A 98 3.74 11.72 17.65
CA ARG A 98 4.34 10.67 16.80
C ARG A 98 3.57 10.53 15.49
N PHE A 99 4.16 10.96 14.40
CA PHE A 99 3.59 10.86 13.06
C PHE A 99 3.85 9.49 12.42
N ALA A 100 2.89 9.04 11.63
CA ALA A 100 3.08 8.05 10.56
C ALA A 100 2.90 8.73 9.20
N ASN A 101 3.76 8.43 8.24
CA ASN A 101 3.54 8.83 6.85
C ASN A 101 2.71 7.76 6.14
N LEU A 102 1.45 8.06 5.92
CA LEU A 102 0.47 7.20 5.27
C LEU A 102 0.13 7.67 3.84
N ALA A 103 0.96 8.52 3.25
CA ALA A 103 0.78 8.95 1.87
C ALA A 103 1.00 7.79 0.89
N VAL A 104 0.19 7.72 -0.17
CA VAL A 104 0.14 6.61 -1.13
C VAL A 104 0.31 7.14 -2.55
N ASN A 105 1.25 6.59 -3.31
CA ASN A 105 1.50 6.99 -4.70
C ASN A 105 0.22 7.01 -5.52
N ALA A 106 -0.02 8.15 -6.19
CA ALA A 106 -1.18 8.35 -7.07
C ALA A 106 -2.51 7.91 -6.42
N ALA A 107 -2.68 8.13 -5.12
CA ALA A 107 -3.91 7.76 -4.43
C ALA A 107 -5.05 8.68 -4.84
N THR A 108 -6.23 8.10 -5.05
CA THR A 108 -7.45 8.88 -5.18
C THR A 108 -7.89 9.42 -3.83
N PRO A 109 -8.74 10.48 -3.79
CA PRO A 109 -9.33 10.96 -2.54
C PRO A 109 -10.07 9.86 -1.76
N ASP A 110 -10.76 8.92 -2.45
CA ASP A 110 -11.45 7.81 -1.80
C ASP A 110 -10.49 6.77 -1.19
N GLU A 111 -9.34 6.52 -1.83
CA GLU A 111 -8.28 5.67 -1.25
C GLU A 111 -7.69 6.33 0.01
N GLN A 112 -7.39 7.63 -0.05
CA GLN A 112 -6.90 8.40 1.11
C GLN A 112 -7.93 8.42 2.23
N ARG A 113 -9.22 8.65 1.92
CA ARG A 113 -10.33 8.60 2.87
C ARG A 113 -10.41 7.24 3.56
N THR A 114 -10.30 6.17 2.79
CA THR A 114 -10.39 4.80 3.32
C THR A 114 -9.28 4.52 4.33
N LEU A 115 -8.05 4.94 4.02
CA LEU A 115 -6.90 4.78 4.91
C LEU A 115 -6.99 5.70 6.14
N ALA A 116 -7.39 6.96 5.95
CA ALA A 116 -7.58 7.91 7.04
C ALA A 116 -8.65 7.40 8.02
N THR A 117 -9.77 6.91 7.53
CA THR A 117 -10.83 6.32 8.36
C THR A 117 -10.32 5.16 9.20
N LEU A 118 -9.51 4.27 8.61
CA LEU A 118 -8.89 3.17 9.34
C LEU A 118 -7.97 3.68 10.45
N PHE A 119 -7.14 4.68 10.16
CA PHE A 119 -6.22 5.28 11.14
C PHE A 119 -6.97 5.95 12.29
N LEU A 120 -7.99 6.77 11.99
CA LEU A 120 -8.79 7.49 12.98
C LEU A 120 -9.51 6.54 13.95
N ARG A 121 -9.94 5.38 13.45
CA ARG A 121 -10.61 4.37 14.29
C ARG A 121 -9.67 3.62 15.23
N ARG A 122 -8.39 3.55 14.91
CA ARG A 122 -7.42 2.69 15.59
C ARG A 122 -6.42 3.42 16.46
N ASN A 123 -6.38 4.74 16.38
CA ASN A 123 -5.37 5.56 17.06
C ASN A 123 -6.02 6.69 17.86
N ALA A 124 -5.38 7.07 18.96
CA ALA A 124 -5.74 8.26 19.73
C ALA A 124 -5.13 9.50 19.06
N VAL A 125 -5.84 10.06 18.09
CA VAL A 125 -5.31 11.06 17.18
C VAL A 125 -5.17 12.42 17.84
N ARG A 126 -3.99 13.03 17.71
CA ARG A 126 -3.62 14.37 18.20
C ARG A 126 -3.26 15.34 17.07
N ALA A 127 -2.89 14.83 15.89
CA ALA A 127 -2.68 15.66 14.70
C ALA A 127 -2.94 14.87 13.42
N VAL A 128 -3.43 15.55 12.40
CA VAL A 128 -3.50 15.04 11.02
C VAL A 128 -3.01 16.10 10.05
N LEU A 129 -2.33 15.64 8.99
CA LEU A 129 -1.93 16.49 7.88
C LEU A 129 -2.46 15.86 6.59
N PHE A 130 -3.38 16.56 5.92
CA PHE A 130 -3.85 16.21 4.58
C PHE A 130 -3.09 17.06 3.56
N ALA A 131 -2.23 16.40 2.79
CA ALA A 131 -1.49 17.00 1.70
C ALA A 131 -2.29 16.78 0.41
N LEU A 132 -3.04 17.80 0.02
CA LEU A 132 -3.94 17.76 -1.13
C LEU A 132 -3.16 17.98 -2.43
N ASP A 133 -3.61 17.34 -3.47
CA ASP A 133 -3.19 17.58 -4.85
C ASP A 133 -4.43 17.86 -5.73
N SER A 134 -4.21 18.06 -7.02
CA SER A 134 -5.28 18.39 -7.98
C SER A 134 -6.41 17.37 -8.04
N THR A 135 -6.19 16.14 -7.59
CA THR A 135 -7.23 15.08 -7.63
C THR A 135 -8.39 15.38 -6.68
N TRP A 136 -8.15 16.17 -5.62
CA TRP A 136 -9.17 16.60 -4.68
C TRP A 136 -10.10 17.68 -5.27
N CYS A 137 -9.64 18.39 -6.29
CA CYS A 137 -10.41 19.42 -6.99
C CYS A 137 -11.20 18.86 -8.18
N ALA A 138 -11.08 17.58 -8.51
CA ALA A 138 -11.77 16.98 -9.63
C ALA A 138 -13.28 16.84 -9.34
N ALA A 139 -14.13 17.25 -10.29
CA ALA A 139 -15.58 17.13 -10.18
C ALA A 139 -16.05 15.67 -10.10
N ALA A 140 -15.34 14.74 -10.75
CA ALA A 140 -15.64 13.30 -10.75
C ALA A 140 -14.38 12.46 -10.69
N PRO A 141 -13.64 12.45 -9.56
CA PRO A 141 -12.45 11.65 -9.46
C PRO A 141 -12.79 10.15 -9.46
N PRO A 142 -11.94 9.30 -10.03
CA PRO A 142 -12.15 7.87 -9.99
C PRO A 142 -12.11 7.38 -8.53
N ARG A 143 -12.98 6.44 -8.19
CA ARG A 143 -12.99 5.84 -6.85
C ARG A 143 -11.69 5.11 -6.54
N ARG A 144 -11.12 4.43 -7.53
CA ARG A 144 -9.85 3.69 -7.44
C ARG A 144 -9.00 3.99 -8.67
N THR A 145 -7.69 3.91 -8.52
CA THR A 145 -6.76 3.94 -9.64
C THR A 145 -6.75 2.58 -10.37
N ALA A 146 -6.01 2.48 -11.48
CA ALA A 146 -5.74 1.19 -12.13
C ALA A 146 -4.89 0.24 -11.26
N HIS A 147 -4.29 0.73 -10.17
CA HIS A 147 -3.52 -0.11 -9.25
C HIS A 147 -4.44 -0.93 -8.33
N PRO A 148 -4.11 -2.19 -8.06
CA PRO A 148 -4.88 -3.02 -7.15
C PRO A 148 -5.00 -2.39 -5.76
N PHE A 149 -6.23 -2.24 -5.28
CA PHE A 149 -6.53 -1.76 -3.95
C PHE A 149 -7.15 -2.89 -3.11
N PRO A 150 -6.49 -3.33 -2.03
CA PRO A 150 -6.96 -4.47 -1.26
C PRO A 150 -7.99 -4.03 -0.20
N ASP A 151 -9.24 -3.76 -0.61
CA ASP A 151 -10.32 -3.31 0.30
C ASP A 151 -10.43 -4.19 1.55
N TRP A 152 -10.12 -5.47 1.44
CA TRP A 152 -10.15 -6.42 2.56
C TRP A 152 -9.11 -6.13 3.65
N LEU A 153 -8.03 -5.41 3.32
CA LEU A 153 -7.05 -4.94 4.31
C LEU A 153 -7.54 -3.71 5.07
N TYR A 154 -8.54 -3.02 4.59
CA TYR A 154 -9.10 -1.83 5.21
C TYR A 154 -10.41 -2.12 5.94
N ALA A 155 -11.05 -3.26 5.61
CA ALA A 155 -12.25 -3.71 6.28
C ALA A 155 -11.94 -4.26 7.68
N GLU A 156 -12.86 -4.03 8.62
CA GLU A 156 -12.82 -4.60 9.95
C GLU A 156 -13.85 -5.71 10.09
N GLY A 157 -13.47 -6.77 10.81
CA GLY A 157 -14.40 -7.82 11.19
C GLY A 157 -14.83 -8.78 10.07
N ALA A 158 -14.18 -8.79 8.92
CA ALA A 158 -14.46 -9.78 7.89
C ALA A 158 -13.95 -11.17 8.34
N PRO A 159 -14.83 -12.13 8.71
CA PRO A 159 -14.42 -13.39 9.36
C PRO A 159 -13.52 -14.24 8.46
N TRP A 160 -13.60 -14.08 7.16
CA TRP A 160 -12.81 -14.82 6.16
C TRP A 160 -11.78 -13.93 5.43
N GLY A 161 -11.56 -12.70 5.88
CA GLY A 161 -10.60 -11.77 5.26
C GLY A 161 -9.18 -12.34 5.19
N TRP A 162 -8.80 -13.15 6.20
CA TRP A 162 -7.49 -13.79 6.24
C TRP A 162 -7.25 -14.80 5.12
N LEU A 163 -8.30 -15.43 4.57
CA LEU A 163 -8.17 -16.35 3.42
C LEU A 163 -7.69 -15.63 2.14
N ARG A 164 -7.93 -14.32 2.03
CA ARG A 164 -7.45 -13.52 0.91
C ARG A 164 -5.93 -13.37 0.87
N GLN A 165 -5.25 -13.74 1.95
CA GLN A 165 -3.78 -13.85 1.98
C GLN A 165 -3.26 -15.11 1.28
N VAL A 166 -4.13 -16.06 0.90
CA VAL A 166 -3.70 -17.30 0.24
C VAL A 166 -3.46 -17.02 -1.24
N ASN A 167 -2.35 -16.38 -1.55
CA ASN A 167 -1.92 -16.06 -2.91
C ASN A 167 -0.38 -15.95 -2.99
N GLY A 168 0.16 -15.96 -4.21
CA GLY A 168 1.60 -15.90 -4.45
C GLY A 168 2.27 -14.62 -3.94
N GLN A 169 1.59 -13.46 -4.02
CA GLN A 169 2.13 -12.19 -3.50
C GLN A 169 2.34 -12.28 -1.97
N SER A 170 1.33 -12.75 -1.26
CA SER A 170 1.40 -12.91 0.20
C SER A 170 2.49 -13.90 0.61
N LEU A 171 2.65 -15.00 -0.13
CA LEU A 171 3.72 -15.96 0.11
C LEU A 171 5.10 -15.33 -0.11
N GLY A 172 5.27 -14.53 -1.18
CA GLY A 172 6.49 -13.80 -1.45
C GLY A 172 6.84 -12.80 -0.35
N ILE A 173 5.84 -12.00 0.12
CA ILE A 173 6.05 -11.05 1.21
C ILE A 173 6.33 -11.80 2.53
N ALA A 174 5.66 -12.92 2.80
CA ALA A 174 5.92 -13.76 3.96
C ALA A 174 7.36 -14.30 3.97
N ALA A 175 7.87 -14.72 2.81
CA ALA A 175 9.27 -15.12 2.67
C ALA A 175 10.23 -13.97 2.98
N GLN A 176 9.96 -12.76 2.51
CA GLN A 176 10.76 -11.57 2.86
C GLN A 176 10.70 -11.26 4.36
N VAL A 177 9.54 -11.41 5.01
CA VAL A 177 9.42 -11.26 6.47
C VAL A 177 10.28 -12.30 7.20
N ALA A 178 10.30 -13.56 6.74
CA ALA A 178 11.14 -14.59 7.30
C ALA A 178 12.63 -14.25 7.15
N LEU A 179 13.06 -13.85 5.96
CA LEU A 179 14.44 -13.40 5.70
C LEU A 179 14.84 -12.21 6.59
N HIS A 180 13.93 -11.26 6.77
CA HIS A 180 14.17 -10.13 7.66
C HIS A 180 14.34 -10.55 9.13
N ARG A 181 13.50 -11.47 9.62
CA ARG A 181 13.62 -12.03 10.98
C ARG A 181 14.95 -12.76 11.21
N LEU A 182 15.52 -13.31 10.13
CA LEU A 182 16.85 -13.95 10.15
C LEU A 182 18.01 -12.95 9.95
N GLY A 183 17.73 -11.65 9.80
CA GLY A 183 18.74 -10.63 9.53
C GLY A 183 19.28 -10.61 8.10
N LEU A 184 18.67 -11.37 7.18
CA LEU A 184 19.14 -11.55 5.80
C LEU A 184 18.55 -10.53 4.81
N ALA A 185 17.52 -9.79 5.20
CA ALA A 185 16.91 -8.76 4.36
C ALA A 185 16.53 -7.52 5.17
N PRO A 186 16.82 -6.29 4.67
CA PRO A 186 16.35 -5.06 5.31
C PRO A 186 14.86 -4.84 5.05
N ALA A 187 14.20 -4.08 5.93
CA ALA A 187 12.86 -3.57 5.67
C ALA A 187 12.84 -2.67 4.42
N ARG A 188 11.74 -2.68 3.68
CA ARG A 188 11.57 -1.89 2.43
C ARG A 188 11.05 -0.49 2.67
N ILE A 189 10.28 -0.31 3.72
CA ILE A 189 9.71 0.95 4.18
C ILE A 189 9.99 1.01 5.68
N ARG A 190 10.32 2.18 6.20
CA ARG A 190 10.49 2.40 7.66
C ARG A 190 9.17 2.13 8.39
N GLY A 191 9.22 1.73 9.65
CA GLY A 191 8.02 1.34 10.41
C GLY A 191 6.95 2.41 10.53
N ASP A 192 7.30 3.68 10.38
CA ASP A 192 6.41 4.82 10.35
C ASP A 192 5.86 5.17 8.94
N GLY A 193 6.16 4.35 7.94
CA GLY A 193 5.71 4.55 6.56
C GLY A 193 6.64 5.37 5.68
N PHE A 194 7.67 5.99 6.23
CA PHE A 194 8.61 6.79 5.46
C PHE A 194 9.51 5.95 4.58
N SER A 195 9.71 6.40 3.35
CA SER A 195 10.70 5.81 2.44
C SER A 195 11.17 6.84 1.42
N VAL A 196 12.47 7.00 1.28
CA VAL A 196 13.06 7.79 0.20
C VAL A 196 12.97 6.96 -1.08
N PHE A 197 12.34 7.49 -2.11
CA PHE A 197 12.17 6.85 -3.41
C PHE A 197 12.76 7.68 -4.56
N THR A 198 13.19 8.91 -4.25
CA THR A 198 13.91 9.78 -5.18
C THR A 198 15.39 9.41 -5.22
N PRO A 199 16.09 9.63 -6.33
CA PRO A 199 17.55 9.58 -6.35
C PRO A 199 18.16 10.51 -5.32
N PRO A 200 19.36 10.21 -4.77
CA PRO A 200 20.04 11.11 -3.88
C PRO A 200 20.36 12.42 -4.62
N GLU A 201 20.37 13.53 -3.87
CA GLU A 201 20.60 14.89 -4.42
C GLU A 201 21.91 14.98 -5.23
N ALA A 202 22.95 14.28 -4.80
CA ALA A 202 24.22 14.20 -5.53
C ALA A 202 24.10 13.58 -6.94
N ALA A 203 23.02 12.85 -7.22
CA ALA A 203 22.74 12.28 -8.54
C ALA A 203 21.84 13.20 -9.38
N TYR A 204 21.46 14.37 -8.88
CA TYR A 204 20.64 15.32 -9.63
C TYR A 204 21.47 16.00 -10.72
N ASP A 205 20.99 15.86 -11.96
CA ASP A 205 21.57 16.49 -13.14
C ASP A 205 20.60 17.58 -13.65
N PRO A 206 20.90 18.87 -13.40
CA PRO A 206 20.02 19.96 -13.81
C PRO A 206 19.86 20.07 -15.32
N VAL A 207 20.87 19.70 -16.10
CA VAL A 207 20.83 19.75 -17.57
C VAL A 207 19.86 18.65 -18.09
N ARG A 208 19.95 17.46 -17.49
CA ARG A 208 19.04 16.37 -17.80
C ARG A 208 17.60 16.69 -17.39
N ALA A 209 17.42 17.28 -16.22
CA ALA A 209 16.12 17.72 -15.72
C ALA A 209 15.51 18.80 -16.63
N ALA A 210 16.28 19.84 -16.98
CA ALA A 210 15.83 20.89 -17.90
C ALA A 210 15.46 20.34 -19.28
N ARG A 211 16.25 19.39 -19.81
CA ARG A 211 15.94 18.71 -21.06
C ARG A 211 14.66 17.90 -20.98
N HIS A 212 14.41 17.23 -19.84
CA HIS A 212 13.20 16.46 -19.62
C HIS A 212 11.96 17.37 -19.53
N ILE A 213 12.08 18.52 -18.88
CA ILE A 213 10.95 19.47 -18.68
C ILE A 213 10.66 20.25 -19.98
N HIS A 214 11.71 20.67 -20.71
CA HIS A 214 11.57 21.64 -21.82
C HIS A 214 11.89 21.07 -23.20
N GLY A 215 12.52 19.90 -23.26
CA GLY A 215 13.21 19.43 -24.47
C GLY A 215 12.53 18.37 -25.30
N GLY A 216 11.27 18.06 -25.11
CA GLY A 216 10.52 17.15 -26.00
C GLY A 216 11.14 15.75 -26.20
N GLY A 217 12.01 15.31 -25.31
CA GLY A 217 12.66 14.00 -25.35
C GLY A 217 12.38 13.20 -24.09
N SER A 218 11.16 13.27 -23.57
CA SER A 218 10.73 12.46 -22.44
C SER A 218 10.56 11.01 -22.89
N PRO A 219 11.07 10.03 -22.14
CA PRO A 219 10.62 8.65 -22.30
C PRO A 219 9.14 8.45 -21.91
N LEU A 220 8.51 9.47 -21.36
CA LEU A 220 7.07 9.64 -21.31
C LEU A 220 6.69 10.42 -22.58
N ASP A 221 6.50 9.68 -23.65
CA ASP A 221 6.08 10.16 -24.95
C ASP A 221 4.90 11.14 -24.80
N PRO A 222 4.94 12.35 -25.42
CA PRO A 222 3.77 13.23 -25.47
C PRO A 222 2.55 12.57 -26.12
N GLU A 223 2.75 11.52 -26.95
CA GLU A 223 1.67 10.70 -27.50
C GLU A 223 1.03 9.77 -26.46
N SER A 224 1.61 9.59 -25.29
CA SER A 224 1.02 8.78 -24.20
C SER A 224 -0.10 9.47 -23.44
N GLY A 225 -0.80 10.43 -24.03
CA GLY A 225 -2.08 10.95 -23.57
C GLY A 225 -2.05 12.07 -22.52
N MET A 226 -0.88 12.59 -22.17
CA MET A 226 -0.78 13.91 -21.57
C MET A 226 -0.64 14.92 -22.70
N GLY A 227 -1.76 15.30 -23.30
CA GLY A 227 -1.81 16.46 -24.18
C GLY A 227 -1.16 17.67 -23.51
N PRO A 228 -0.78 18.70 -24.28
CA PRO A 228 -0.22 19.92 -23.70
C PRO A 228 -1.13 20.34 -22.55
N ALA A 229 -0.57 20.46 -21.35
CA ALA A 229 -1.30 20.96 -20.20
C ALA A 229 -2.04 22.21 -20.65
N ALA A 230 -3.37 22.20 -20.59
CA ALA A 230 -4.18 23.34 -20.97
C ALA A 230 -3.54 24.53 -20.25
N ARG A 231 -3.13 25.55 -21.03
CA ARG A 231 -2.52 26.73 -20.44
C ARG A 231 -3.52 27.27 -19.45
N ALA A 232 -3.04 27.70 -18.27
CA ALA A 232 -3.88 28.19 -17.18
C ALA A 232 -4.84 29.34 -17.60
N GLY A 233 -4.74 29.85 -18.83
CA GLY A 233 -5.64 30.83 -19.42
C GLY A 233 -6.74 30.26 -20.35
N ASP A 234 -6.69 28.95 -20.65
CA ASP A 234 -7.67 28.32 -21.54
C ASP A 234 -8.88 27.72 -20.79
N ALA A 235 -8.81 27.65 -19.46
CA ALA A 235 -9.95 27.29 -18.63
C ALA A 235 -10.90 28.50 -18.60
N ALA A 236 -12.13 28.31 -19.07
CA ALA A 236 -13.16 29.33 -18.93
C ALA A 236 -13.23 29.75 -17.46
N PRO A 237 -13.39 31.05 -17.15
CA PRO A 237 -13.49 31.55 -15.78
C PRO A 237 -14.58 30.85 -14.95
N ASP A 238 -15.59 30.30 -15.59
CA ASP A 238 -16.69 29.58 -14.96
C ASP A 238 -16.33 28.19 -14.45
N ALA A 239 -15.21 27.60 -14.91
CA ALA A 239 -14.75 26.29 -14.44
C ALA A 239 -14.27 26.30 -12.96
N ILE A 240 -14.04 27.49 -12.40
CA ILE A 240 -13.65 27.65 -10.98
C ILE A 240 -14.86 27.42 -10.04
N HIS A 241 -16.07 27.46 -10.55
CA HIS A 241 -17.31 27.26 -9.79
C HIS A 241 -17.88 25.83 -9.87
N ASP A 242 -17.18 24.92 -10.55
CA ASP A 242 -17.58 23.51 -10.56
C ASP A 242 -17.58 22.94 -9.15
N ALA A 243 -18.60 22.17 -8.83
CA ALA A 243 -18.69 21.49 -7.54
C ALA A 243 -17.47 20.61 -7.34
N MET A 244 -16.80 20.77 -6.21
CA MET A 244 -15.66 19.95 -5.80
C MET A 244 -16.09 18.94 -4.71
N PRO A 245 -16.82 17.87 -5.06
CA PRO A 245 -17.46 16.99 -4.09
C PRO A 245 -16.48 16.28 -3.16
N MET A 246 -15.20 16.24 -3.53
CA MET A 246 -14.18 15.65 -2.66
C MET A 246 -13.80 16.56 -1.50
N LEU A 247 -14.05 17.85 -1.57
CA LEU A 247 -13.87 18.76 -0.43
C LEU A 247 -14.89 18.46 0.65
N ASP A 248 -16.15 18.11 0.30
CA ASP A 248 -17.16 17.67 1.26
C ASP A 248 -16.70 16.37 1.97
N VAL A 249 -16.03 15.48 1.23
CA VAL A 249 -15.42 14.26 1.82
C VAL A 249 -14.29 14.62 2.77
N LEU A 250 -13.46 15.61 2.44
CA LEU A 250 -12.41 16.11 3.31
C LEU A 250 -12.99 16.72 4.58
N ASP A 251 -14.03 17.54 4.46
CA ASP A 251 -14.72 18.15 5.61
C ASP A 251 -15.28 17.08 6.53
N GLY A 252 -15.90 16.04 5.97
CA GLY A 252 -16.35 14.87 6.75
C GLY A 252 -15.21 14.15 7.48
N LEU A 253 -14.05 14.04 6.86
CA LEU A 253 -12.87 13.47 7.51
C LEU A 253 -12.32 14.36 8.63
N LEU A 254 -12.24 15.68 8.39
CA LEU A 254 -11.80 16.65 9.38
C LEU A 254 -12.77 16.74 10.56
N ALA A 255 -14.08 16.59 10.31
CA ALA A 255 -15.08 16.50 11.36
C ALA A 255 -14.95 15.23 12.21
N ALA A 256 -14.49 14.12 11.62
CA ALA A 256 -14.22 12.87 12.35
C ALA A 256 -12.93 12.90 13.21
N VAL A 257 -12.04 13.86 12.97
CA VAL A 257 -10.84 14.07 13.79
C VAL A 257 -11.25 14.73 15.12
N PRO A 258 -10.74 14.25 16.28
CA PRO A 258 -11.04 14.85 17.57
C PRO A 258 -10.85 16.39 17.58
N GLU A 259 -11.73 17.10 18.28
CA GLU A 259 -11.72 18.57 18.31
C GLU A 259 -10.38 19.12 18.85
N ALA A 260 -9.82 18.49 19.87
CA ALA A 260 -8.55 18.87 20.47
C ALA A 260 -7.33 18.54 19.59
N ALA A 261 -7.50 17.80 18.51
CA ALA A 261 -6.41 17.45 17.60
C ALA A 261 -6.12 18.55 16.60
N ARG A 262 -4.85 18.72 16.24
CA ARG A 262 -4.43 19.68 15.20
C ARG A 262 -4.80 19.15 13.82
N LYS A 263 -5.48 19.96 13.04
CA LYS A 263 -5.94 19.63 11.69
C LYS A 263 -5.21 20.54 10.71
N LEU A 264 -4.36 19.94 9.87
CA LEU A 264 -3.58 20.68 8.89
C LEU A 264 -4.00 20.22 7.49
N VAL A 265 -4.18 21.18 6.60
CA VAL A 265 -4.44 20.95 5.18
C VAL A 265 -3.41 21.78 4.41
N ALA A 266 -2.70 21.15 3.50
CA ALA A 266 -1.72 21.80 2.65
C ALA A 266 -1.91 21.36 1.19
N PHE A 267 -1.78 22.28 0.25
CA PHE A 267 -1.65 21.95 -1.17
C PHE A 267 -0.17 21.72 -1.51
N MET A 268 0.10 20.60 -2.24
CA MET A 268 1.46 20.14 -2.55
C MET A 268 1.71 20.16 -4.06
#